data_f08d46ec42e5595ae57548504db93118
#
_entry.id   f08d46ec42e5595ae57548504db93118
#
_cell.length_a   1.000
_cell.length_b   1.000
_cell.length_c   1.000
_cell.angle_alpha   90.00
_cell.angle_beta   90.00
_cell.angle_gamma   90.00
#
_symmetry.space_group_name_H-M   'P 1'
#
loop_
_entity.id
_entity.type
_entity.pdbx_description
1 polymer ?
#
loop_
_entity_poly.entity_id
_entity_poly.type
_entity_poly.pdbx_seq_one_letter_code
_entity_poly.pdbx_strand_id
1 'polypeptide(L)'
;MRFELRTTASPEQVRHALTVFTDERPRIWYRTLDPSTFELRDQGPDWAVAKESTPRSPFWVVARYDWSDPDVVRWTVVDSSYGGGGTGSVRIAPDEAGGSRVSADWDAPGGRPLQKPLLFLIHHGPMPLMIRRMWKAALDRYAEEQAAG
;
A
#
# COMPACT_ATOMS: atom_id res chain seq x y z
N MET A 1 -6.71 9.57 3.79
CA MET A 1 -5.33 9.56 4.32
C MET A 1 -4.38 9.98 3.22
N ARG A 2 -3.43 10.84 3.54
CA ARG A 2 -2.44 11.33 2.58
C ARG A 2 -1.08 11.46 3.25
N PHE A 3 -0.03 11.02 2.56
CA PHE A 3 1.34 11.29 2.98
C PHE A 3 2.31 11.29 1.79
N GLU A 4 3.46 11.89 2.01
CA GLU A 4 4.58 11.86 1.08
C GLU A 4 5.83 11.39 1.82
N LEU A 5 6.64 10.57 1.18
CA LEU A 5 7.90 10.10 1.72
C LEU A 5 9.00 10.11 0.67
N ARG A 6 10.25 10.10 1.15
CA ARG A 6 11.44 9.86 0.34
C ARG A 6 12.06 8.53 0.75
N THR A 7 12.52 7.78 -0.23
CA THR A 7 13.17 6.49 -0.01
C THR A 7 14.42 6.37 -0.88
N THR A 8 15.38 5.55 -0.43
CA THR A 8 16.55 5.21 -1.22
C THR A 8 16.24 4.27 -2.37
N ALA A 9 15.07 3.63 -2.37
CA ALA A 9 14.63 2.78 -3.48
C ALA A 9 14.44 3.60 -4.76
N SER A 10 14.90 3.07 -5.89
CA SER A 10 14.68 3.70 -7.20
C SER A 10 13.20 3.69 -7.57
N PRO A 11 12.75 4.55 -8.51
CA PRO A 11 11.37 4.49 -9.00
C PRO A 11 10.97 3.10 -9.50
N GLU A 12 11.86 2.39 -10.16
CA GLU A 12 11.60 1.01 -10.63
C GLU A 12 11.43 0.04 -9.46
N GLN A 13 12.25 0.17 -8.41
CA GLN A 13 12.15 -0.66 -7.22
C GLN A 13 10.85 -0.38 -6.46
N VAL A 14 10.45 0.89 -6.33
CA VAL A 14 9.19 1.25 -5.70
C VAL A 14 8.01 0.69 -6.49
N ARG A 15 8.04 0.84 -7.81
CA ARG A 15 7.00 0.31 -8.68
C ARG A 15 6.90 -1.22 -8.54
N HIS A 16 8.02 -1.93 -8.57
CA HIS A 16 8.03 -3.38 -8.36
C HIS A 16 7.41 -3.75 -7.01
N ALA A 17 7.82 -3.08 -5.94
CA ALA A 17 7.28 -3.34 -4.60
C ALA A 17 5.76 -3.17 -4.53
N LEU A 18 5.21 -2.22 -5.27
CA LEU A 18 3.77 -1.94 -5.31
C LEU A 18 2.99 -2.87 -6.25
N THR A 19 3.65 -3.49 -7.21
CA THR A 19 2.98 -4.27 -8.26
C THR A 19 3.29 -5.76 -8.24
N VAL A 20 4.10 -6.21 -7.28
CA VAL A 20 4.37 -7.63 -7.08
C VAL A 20 3.29 -8.27 -6.22
N PHE A 21 2.67 -9.33 -6.71
CA PHE A 21 1.58 -10.03 -6.03
C PHE A 21 1.90 -11.51 -5.80
N THR A 22 3.16 -11.79 -5.48
CA THR A 22 3.66 -13.08 -5.03
C THR A 22 3.91 -13.06 -3.53
N ASP A 23 4.46 -14.13 -2.96
CA ASP A 23 4.89 -14.19 -1.56
C ASP A 23 5.94 -13.13 -1.20
N GLU A 24 6.58 -12.53 -2.20
CA GLU A 24 7.51 -11.41 -2.02
C GLU A 24 6.80 -10.16 -1.45
N ARG A 25 5.54 -9.95 -1.83
CA ARG A 25 4.79 -8.75 -1.40
C ARG A 25 4.70 -8.59 0.12
N PRO A 26 4.23 -9.59 0.90
CA PRO A 26 4.21 -9.45 2.36
C PRO A 26 5.61 -9.42 2.99
N ARG A 27 6.62 -9.93 2.32
CA ARG A 27 8.02 -9.82 2.80
C ARG A 27 8.56 -8.40 2.65
N ILE A 28 8.25 -7.72 1.53
CA ILE A 28 8.63 -6.31 1.33
C ILE A 28 7.88 -5.43 2.33
N TRP A 29 6.56 -5.60 2.41
CA TRP A 29 5.68 -4.79 3.24
C TRP A 29 5.45 -5.43 4.62
N TYR A 30 6.50 -5.92 5.24
CA TYR A 30 6.46 -6.77 6.44
C TYR A 30 5.76 -6.15 7.65
N ARG A 31 5.64 -4.82 7.71
CA ARG A 31 4.95 -4.13 8.80
C ARG A 31 3.49 -3.81 8.50
N THR A 32 3.14 -3.73 7.23
CA THR A 32 1.80 -3.29 6.82
C THR A 32 0.96 -4.39 6.22
N LEU A 33 1.56 -5.49 5.80
CA LEU A 33 0.81 -6.63 5.26
C LEU A 33 1.00 -7.87 6.13
N ASP A 34 -0.12 -8.46 6.53
CA ASP A 34 -0.15 -9.74 7.23
C ASP A 34 -0.05 -10.87 6.21
N PRO A 35 1.04 -11.68 6.24
CA PRO A 35 1.20 -12.77 5.29
C PRO A 35 0.13 -13.85 5.43
N SER A 36 -0.49 -13.99 6.59
CA SER A 36 -1.56 -14.97 6.80
C SER A 36 -2.89 -14.57 6.16
N THR A 37 -3.09 -13.28 5.88
CA THR A 37 -4.31 -12.75 5.25
C THR A 37 -4.13 -12.52 3.76
N PHE A 38 -2.89 -12.29 3.32
CA PHE A 38 -2.61 -11.99 1.91
C PHE A 38 -3.06 -13.13 1.00
N GLU A 39 -3.89 -12.80 0.00
CA GLU A 39 -4.39 -13.76 -0.97
C GLU A 39 -4.58 -13.09 -2.32
N LEU A 40 -3.79 -13.52 -3.30
CA LEU A 40 -4.01 -13.11 -4.68
C LEU A 40 -5.24 -13.84 -5.24
N ARG A 41 -6.21 -13.08 -5.74
CA ARG A 41 -7.45 -13.63 -6.26
C ARG A 41 -7.51 -13.66 -7.77
N ASP A 42 -6.93 -12.66 -8.43
CA ASP A 42 -6.87 -12.59 -9.88
C ASP A 42 -5.78 -11.60 -10.30
N GLN A 43 -5.27 -11.73 -11.52
CA GLN A 43 -4.26 -10.80 -12.04
C GLN A 43 -4.20 -10.81 -13.55
N GLY A 44 -3.76 -9.69 -14.10
CA GLY A 44 -3.45 -9.50 -15.51
C GLY A 44 -2.09 -8.83 -15.67
N PRO A 45 -1.74 -8.36 -16.89
CA PRO A 45 -0.42 -7.78 -17.13
C PRO A 45 -0.18 -6.46 -16.41
N ASP A 46 -1.23 -5.70 -16.08
CA ASP A 46 -1.14 -4.38 -15.45
C ASP A 46 -2.19 -4.15 -14.35
N TRP A 47 -2.72 -5.24 -13.79
CA TRP A 47 -3.70 -5.18 -12.70
C TRP A 47 -3.66 -6.46 -11.85
N ALA A 48 -4.16 -6.36 -10.63
CA ALA A 48 -4.33 -7.51 -9.73
C ALA A 48 -5.45 -7.25 -8.75
N VAL A 49 -6.08 -8.33 -8.28
CA VAL A 49 -7.07 -8.30 -7.20
C VAL A 49 -6.54 -9.14 -6.05
N ALA A 50 -6.41 -8.54 -4.87
CA ALA A 50 -5.86 -9.23 -3.71
C ALA A 50 -6.59 -8.86 -2.44
N LYS A 51 -6.66 -9.81 -1.50
CA LYS A 51 -7.12 -9.60 -0.14
C LYS A 51 -5.92 -9.28 0.74
N GLU A 52 -6.01 -8.20 1.50
CA GLU A 52 -4.91 -7.71 2.34
C GLU A 52 -5.42 -7.15 3.66
N SER A 53 -4.61 -7.30 4.70
CA SER A 53 -4.81 -6.63 5.98
C SER A 53 -3.48 -6.25 6.61
N THR A 54 -3.52 -5.30 7.53
CA THR A 54 -2.39 -4.99 8.39
C THR A 54 -2.34 -6.02 9.53
N PRO A 55 -1.16 -6.44 10.00
CA PRO A 55 -1.07 -7.35 11.14
C PRO A 55 -1.83 -6.81 12.35
N ARG A 56 -2.56 -7.68 13.03
CA ARG A 56 -3.36 -7.36 14.22
C ARG A 56 -4.52 -6.40 13.97
N SER A 57 -4.85 -6.13 12.71
CA SER A 57 -6.01 -5.31 12.37
C SER A 57 -7.27 -6.17 12.29
N PRO A 58 -8.42 -5.68 12.81
CA PRO A 58 -9.70 -6.34 12.60
C PRO A 58 -10.25 -6.13 11.18
N PHE A 59 -9.58 -5.28 10.38
CA PHE A 59 -10.04 -4.92 9.04
C PHE A 59 -9.22 -5.60 7.97
N TRP A 60 -9.93 -6.13 6.97
CA TRP A 60 -9.31 -6.56 5.72
C TRP A 60 -10.02 -5.91 4.55
N VAL A 61 -9.33 -5.80 3.44
CA VAL A 61 -9.88 -5.31 2.17
C VAL A 61 -9.54 -6.28 1.05
N VAL A 62 -10.40 -6.33 0.05
CA VAL A 62 -10.10 -6.88 -1.26
C VAL A 62 -10.04 -5.70 -2.21
N ALA A 63 -8.90 -5.46 -2.81
CA ALA A 63 -8.67 -4.32 -3.67
C ALA A 63 -8.23 -4.76 -5.06
N ARG A 64 -8.71 -4.04 -6.06
CA ARG A 64 -8.22 -4.15 -7.42
C ARG A 64 -7.19 -3.06 -7.64
N TYR A 65 -5.97 -3.47 -7.94
CA TYR A 65 -4.84 -2.59 -8.24
C TYR A 65 -4.69 -2.47 -9.75
N ASP A 66 -4.33 -1.28 -10.21
CA ASP A 66 -4.11 -0.96 -11.63
C ASP A 66 -2.84 -0.11 -11.77
N TRP A 67 -1.94 -0.54 -12.62
CA TRP A 67 -0.69 0.17 -12.92
C TRP A 67 -0.45 0.32 -14.42
N SER A 68 -1.53 0.46 -15.17
CA SER A 68 -1.47 0.77 -16.60
C SER A 68 -0.83 2.15 -16.87
N ASP A 69 -0.92 3.08 -15.91
CA ASP A 69 -0.18 4.33 -15.92
C ASP A 69 1.24 4.08 -15.36
N PRO A 70 2.32 4.43 -16.10
CA PRO A 70 3.69 4.16 -15.66
C PRO A 70 4.11 4.88 -14.37
N ASP A 71 3.47 5.99 -14.01
CA ASP A 71 3.86 6.83 -12.87
C ASP A 71 2.95 6.67 -11.66
N VAL A 72 1.85 5.96 -11.80
CA VAL A 72 0.82 5.87 -10.75
C VAL A 72 0.31 4.45 -10.61
N VAL A 73 0.24 3.98 -9.37
CA VAL A 73 -0.48 2.75 -9.02
C VAL A 73 -1.78 3.15 -8.34
N ARG A 74 -2.91 2.72 -8.87
CA ARG A 74 -4.24 3.00 -8.34
C ARG A 74 -4.88 1.75 -7.80
N TRP A 75 -5.77 1.91 -6.83
CA TRP A 75 -6.59 0.79 -6.37
C TRP A 75 -8.00 1.22 -6.05
N THR A 76 -8.90 0.25 -6.15
CA THR A 76 -10.31 0.38 -5.74
C THR A 76 -10.64 -0.78 -4.82
N VAL A 77 -11.18 -0.49 -3.66
CA VAL A 77 -11.67 -1.52 -2.75
C VAL A 77 -12.97 -2.08 -3.31
N VAL A 78 -12.99 -3.38 -3.57
CA VAL A 78 -14.14 -4.09 -4.14
C VAL A 78 -14.91 -4.89 -3.09
N ASP A 79 -14.29 -5.19 -1.95
CA ASP A 79 -14.91 -5.84 -0.79
C ASP A 79 -14.11 -5.49 0.47
N SER A 80 -14.76 -5.52 1.62
CA SER A 80 -14.09 -5.25 2.88
C SER A 80 -14.85 -5.82 4.07
N SER A 81 -14.13 -6.06 5.17
CA SER A 81 -14.72 -6.54 6.42
C SER A 81 -15.61 -5.50 7.11
N TYR A 82 -15.41 -4.21 6.79
CA TYR A 82 -16.17 -3.13 7.40
C TYR A 82 -17.34 -2.65 6.54
N GLY A 83 -17.58 -3.27 5.38
CA GLY A 83 -18.70 -2.95 4.51
C GLY A 83 -18.56 -1.66 3.70
N GLY A 84 -17.43 -0.97 3.82
CA GLY A 84 -17.13 0.22 3.05
C GLY A 84 -16.33 -0.09 1.80
N GLY A 85 -16.17 0.91 0.95
CA GLY A 85 -15.29 0.89 -0.21
C GLY A 85 -14.17 1.90 -0.04
N GLY A 86 -13.61 2.33 -1.14
CA GLY A 86 -12.61 3.36 -1.17
C GLY A 86 -11.72 3.23 -2.39
N THR A 87 -10.98 4.29 -2.64
CA THR A 87 -10.00 4.36 -3.73
C THR A 87 -8.70 4.93 -3.20
N GLY A 88 -7.62 4.61 -3.86
CA GLY A 88 -6.34 5.19 -3.53
C GLY A 88 -5.41 5.25 -4.73
N SER A 89 -4.33 6.00 -4.57
CA SER A 89 -3.28 6.08 -5.57
C SER A 89 -1.94 6.32 -4.91
N VAL A 90 -0.89 5.82 -5.56
CA VAL A 90 0.50 6.09 -5.21
C VAL A 90 1.18 6.62 -6.46
N ARG A 91 1.72 7.82 -6.35
CA ARG A 91 2.50 8.46 -7.41
C ARG A 91 3.98 8.34 -7.07
N ILE A 92 4.76 7.94 -8.06
CA ILE A 92 6.19 7.69 -7.91
C ILE A 92 6.94 8.67 -8.81
N ALA A 93 7.92 9.37 -8.23
CA ALA A 93 8.80 10.27 -8.97
C ALA A 93 10.24 10.09 -8.53
N PRO A 94 11.23 10.31 -9.41
CA PRO A 94 12.63 10.29 -9.00
C PRO A 94 12.92 11.44 -8.03
N ASP A 95 13.80 11.19 -7.06
CA ASP A 95 14.30 12.21 -6.14
C ASP A 95 15.66 12.71 -6.63
N GLU A 96 15.91 14.01 -6.47
CA GLU A 96 17.19 14.64 -6.86
C GLU A 96 18.40 14.05 -6.15
N ALA A 97 18.24 13.59 -4.91
CA ALA A 97 19.30 12.95 -4.13
C ALA A 97 19.54 11.48 -4.51
N GLY A 98 18.86 10.97 -5.55
CA GLY A 98 18.76 9.53 -5.84
C GLY A 98 17.61 8.92 -5.08
N GLY A 99 17.14 7.74 -5.50
CA GLY A 99 15.95 7.15 -4.93
C GLY A 99 14.66 7.77 -5.46
N SER A 100 13.62 7.79 -4.63
CA SER A 100 12.28 8.17 -5.07
C SER A 100 11.55 9.04 -4.06
N ARG A 101 10.64 9.85 -4.60
CA ARG A 101 9.59 10.53 -3.86
C ARG A 101 8.29 9.77 -4.12
N VAL A 102 7.62 9.37 -3.05
CA VAL A 102 6.40 8.56 -3.10
C VAL A 102 5.27 9.33 -2.43
N SER A 103 4.21 9.58 -3.18
CA SER A 103 3.03 10.30 -2.69
C SER A 103 1.84 9.34 -2.68
N ALA A 104 1.28 9.09 -1.50
CA ALA A 104 0.15 8.20 -1.32
C ALA A 104 -1.08 8.99 -0.87
N ASP A 105 -2.23 8.65 -1.45
CA ASP A 105 -3.50 9.27 -1.12
C ASP A 105 -4.60 8.22 -1.24
N TRP A 106 -5.40 8.02 -0.18
CA TRP A 106 -6.54 7.12 -0.23
C TRP A 106 -7.61 7.49 0.77
N ASP A 107 -8.80 7.01 0.52
CA ASP A 107 -9.93 7.16 1.41
C ASP A 107 -10.58 5.79 1.66
N ALA A 108 -11.51 5.75 2.60
CA ALA A 108 -12.34 4.59 2.89
C ALA A 108 -13.76 5.05 3.24
N PRO A 109 -14.49 5.60 2.24
CA PRO A 109 -15.86 6.06 2.48
C PRO A 109 -16.76 4.87 2.79
N GLY A 110 -17.83 5.13 3.55
CA GLY A 110 -18.78 4.11 3.95
C GLY A 110 -18.37 3.45 5.26
N GLY A 111 -18.59 2.15 5.38
CA GLY A 111 -18.36 1.40 6.59
C GLY A 111 -19.60 1.28 7.47
N ARG A 112 -19.56 0.30 8.38
CA ARG A 112 -20.65 0.08 9.32
C ARG A 112 -20.68 1.20 10.36
N PRO A 113 -21.85 1.66 10.83
CA PRO A 113 -21.93 2.78 11.77
C PRO A 113 -21.06 2.63 13.02
N LEU A 114 -20.95 1.42 13.56
CA LEU A 114 -20.13 1.14 14.75
C LEU A 114 -18.63 1.23 14.50
N GLN A 115 -18.20 1.18 13.25
CA GLN A 115 -16.78 1.22 12.86
C GLN A 115 -16.35 2.59 12.38
N LYS A 116 -17.29 3.51 12.07
CA LYS A 116 -16.98 4.84 11.55
C LYS A 116 -16.05 5.65 12.46
N PRO A 117 -16.25 5.70 13.79
CA PRO A 117 -15.32 6.43 14.65
C PRO A 117 -13.90 5.89 14.60
N LEU A 118 -13.74 4.56 14.56
CA LEU A 118 -12.43 3.93 14.47
C LEU A 118 -11.77 4.22 13.12
N LEU A 119 -12.52 4.14 12.02
CA LEU A 119 -12.02 4.48 10.69
C LEU A 119 -11.61 5.95 10.61
N PHE A 120 -12.37 6.85 11.22
CA PHE A 120 -12.01 8.26 11.30
C PHE A 120 -10.68 8.47 12.02
N LEU A 121 -10.46 7.81 13.16
CA LEU A 121 -9.20 7.89 13.89
C LEU A 121 -8.02 7.33 13.09
N ILE A 122 -8.23 6.25 12.34
CA ILE A 122 -7.21 5.67 11.47
C ILE A 122 -6.79 6.65 10.38
N HIS A 123 -7.74 7.35 9.76
CA HIS A 123 -7.47 8.25 8.62
C HIS A 123 -7.02 9.65 9.03
N HIS A 124 -7.39 10.14 10.20
CA HIS A 124 -7.17 11.54 10.61
C HIS A 124 -6.32 11.71 11.88
N GLY A 125 -6.01 10.62 12.58
CA GLY A 125 -5.17 10.65 13.78
C GLY A 125 -3.67 10.54 13.45
N PRO A 126 -2.84 9.97 14.36
CA PRO A 126 -1.40 9.78 14.14
C PRO A 126 -1.08 8.68 13.13
N MET A 127 -2.08 7.93 12.67
CA MET A 127 -1.91 6.77 11.79
C MET A 127 -1.23 7.12 10.45
N PRO A 128 -1.54 8.22 9.76
CA PRO A 128 -0.83 8.57 8.53
C PRO A 128 0.69 8.68 8.71
N LEU A 129 1.13 9.29 9.80
CA LEU A 129 2.55 9.41 10.10
C LEU A 129 3.19 8.05 10.40
N MET A 130 2.48 7.19 11.12
CA MET A 130 2.94 5.84 11.45
C MET A 130 3.07 4.99 10.18
N ILE A 131 2.06 4.99 9.31
CA ILE A 131 2.08 4.24 8.05
C ILE A 131 3.19 4.76 7.14
N ARG A 132 3.37 6.07 7.07
CA ARG A 132 4.46 6.68 6.31
C ARG A 132 5.83 6.13 6.75
N ARG A 133 6.06 6.04 8.05
CA ARG A 133 7.30 5.48 8.61
C ARG A 133 7.46 4.01 8.27
N MET A 134 6.38 3.24 8.33
CA MET A 134 6.40 1.81 7.99
C MET A 134 6.70 1.61 6.50
N TRP A 135 6.12 2.39 5.64
CA TRP A 135 6.37 2.33 4.19
C TRP A 135 7.80 2.72 3.86
N LYS A 136 8.29 3.80 4.45
CA LYS A 136 9.68 4.23 4.25
C LYS A 136 10.66 3.14 4.68
N ALA A 137 10.47 2.58 5.86
CA ALA A 137 11.33 1.50 6.37
C ALA A 137 11.30 0.27 5.45
N ALA A 138 10.14 -0.11 4.94
CA ALA A 138 10.00 -1.24 4.04
C ALA A 138 10.72 -1.00 2.70
N LEU A 139 10.54 0.17 2.11
CA LEU A 139 11.16 0.51 0.82
C LEU A 139 12.68 0.68 0.96
N ASP A 140 13.15 1.32 2.01
CA ASP A 140 14.58 1.48 2.26
C ASP A 140 15.27 0.12 2.47
N ARG A 141 14.63 -0.77 3.22
CA ARG A 141 15.11 -2.14 3.42
C ARG A 141 15.15 -2.91 2.11
N TYR A 142 14.10 -2.80 1.31
CA TYR A 142 14.06 -3.46 0.00
C TYR A 142 15.20 -2.98 -0.89
N ALA A 143 15.46 -1.67 -0.94
CA ALA A 143 16.58 -1.11 -1.69
C ALA A 143 17.93 -1.65 -1.23
N GLU A 144 18.14 -1.75 0.09
CA GLU A 144 19.36 -2.33 0.67
C GLU A 144 19.54 -3.80 0.29
N GLU A 145 18.47 -4.58 0.34
CA GLU A 145 18.50 -5.99 -0.05
C GLU A 145 18.83 -6.16 -1.53
N GLN A 146 18.30 -5.31 -2.40
CA GLN A 146 18.62 -5.34 -3.83
C GLN A 146 20.08 -4.93 -4.09
N ALA A 147 20.62 -3.98 -3.35
CA ALA A 147 22.01 -3.55 -3.47
C ALA A 147 22.99 -4.63 -3.01
N ALA A 148 22.63 -5.43 -2.01
CA ALA A 148 23.45 -6.52 -1.48
C ALA A 148 23.39 -7.80 -2.32
N GLY A 149 22.33 -7.94 -3.11
CA GLY A 149 22.13 -9.08 -4.02
C GLY A 149 22.68 -8.83 -5.42
#